data_6bf1e6fd9450d6e6fdea30857af0fbc7
#
_entry.id   6bf1e6fd9450d6e6fdea30857af0fbc7
#
_cell.length_a   1.000
_cell.length_b   1.000
_cell.length_c   1.000
_cell.angle_alpha   90.00
_cell.angle_beta   90.00
_cell.angle_gamma   90.00
#
_symmetry.space_group_name_H-M   'P 1'
#
loop_
_entity.id
_entity.type
_entity.pdbx_description
1 polymer ?
#
loop_
_entity_poly.entity_id
_entity_poly.type
_entity_poly.pdbx_seq_one_letter_code
_entity_poly.pdbx_strand_id
1 'polypeptide(L)'
;GLLGANGVGKSTILNLITGLLSPDYGSIIINSEKVNKFPIFKRTVKFKIGFVPQHGGFFHDMTVAENLKAIAEINIENLSVRNEKVNSLISKFELEPVRDIKAKMLSGGQRKKLVIAIALVSDPKILLLDEPFAALDVMTIKILQEIIVNLQSFHNISVILCDHQARDLLKCVDT
;
A
#
# COMPACT_ATOMS: atom_id res chain seq x y z
N GLY A 1 13.59 1.70 5.57
CA GLY A 1 12.84 0.58 6.17
C GLY A 1 12.80 0.66 7.69
N LEU A 2 11.73 0.14 8.30
CA LEU A 2 11.60 0.02 9.75
C LEU A 2 11.65 -1.47 10.14
N LEU A 3 12.73 -1.88 10.78
CA LEU A 3 12.96 -3.26 11.23
C LEU A 3 12.75 -3.38 12.74
N GLY A 4 12.13 -4.46 13.19
CA GLY A 4 11.98 -4.75 14.61
C GLY A 4 11.07 -5.94 14.86
N ALA A 5 11.12 -6.51 16.08
CA ALA A 5 10.24 -7.61 16.49
C ALA A 5 8.76 -7.17 16.48
N ASN A 6 7.85 -8.17 16.54
CA ASN A 6 6.43 -7.87 16.66
C ASN A 6 6.14 -7.16 18.00
N GLY A 7 5.22 -6.18 17.97
CA GLY A 7 4.83 -5.43 19.18
C GLY A 7 5.73 -4.24 19.55
N VAL A 8 6.86 -3.98 18.86
CA VAL A 8 7.75 -2.84 19.19
C VAL A 8 7.25 -1.46 18.72
N GLY A 9 6.07 -1.39 18.07
CA GLY A 9 5.45 -0.13 17.68
C GLY A 9 5.61 0.26 16.20
N LYS A 10 6.07 -0.63 15.31
CA LYS A 10 6.20 -0.33 13.86
C LYS A 10 4.89 0.14 13.23
N SER A 11 3.82 -0.64 13.38
CA SER A 11 2.47 -0.28 12.89
C SER A 11 1.94 1.00 13.55
N THR A 12 2.31 1.26 14.81
CA THR A 12 1.96 2.50 15.52
C THR A 12 2.57 3.71 14.82
N ILE A 13 3.82 3.63 14.35
CA ILE A 13 4.47 4.70 13.58
C ILE A 13 3.70 4.96 12.28
N LEU A 14 3.33 3.92 11.54
CA LEU A 14 2.54 4.09 10.31
C LEU A 14 1.16 4.71 10.60
N ASN A 15 0.51 4.28 11.68
CA ASN A 15 -0.78 4.83 12.10
C ASN A 15 -0.69 6.29 12.55
N LEU A 16 0.43 6.71 13.13
CA LEU A 16 0.71 8.12 13.46
C LEU A 16 0.91 8.94 12.18
N ILE A 17 1.64 8.43 11.19
CA ILE A 17 1.87 9.10 9.90
C ILE A 17 0.54 9.28 9.14
N THR A 18 -0.29 8.25 9.08
CA THR A 18 -1.61 8.30 8.41
C THR A 18 -2.59 9.20 9.13
N GLY A 19 -2.44 9.38 10.45
CA GLY A 19 -3.39 10.12 11.31
C GLY A 19 -4.53 9.26 11.86
N LEU A 20 -4.38 7.93 11.79
CA LEU A 20 -5.23 7.00 12.53
C LEU A 20 -5.02 7.11 14.05
N LEU A 21 -3.79 7.43 14.45
CA LEU A 21 -3.43 7.75 15.83
C LEU A 21 -2.88 9.17 15.92
N SER A 22 -3.07 9.79 17.08
CA SER A 22 -2.47 11.08 17.43
C SER A 22 -1.30 10.85 18.38
N PRO A 23 -0.16 11.56 18.22
CA PRO A 23 0.93 11.46 19.16
C PRO A 23 0.60 12.20 20.49
N ASP A 24 0.99 11.63 21.62
CA ASP A 24 0.86 12.27 22.93
C ASP A 24 1.75 13.52 23.01
N TYR A 25 2.95 13.44 22.46
CA TYR A 25 3.94 14.53 22.43
C TYR A 25 4.63 14.63 21.08
N GLY A 26 5.24 15.77 20.80
CA GLY A 26 6.03 16.00 19.60
C GLY A 26 5.19 16.38 18.37
N SER A 27 5.77 16.26 17.20
CA SER A 27 5.13 16.67 15.94
C SER A 27 5.49 15.75 14.79
N ILE A 28 4.52 15.54 13.92
CA ILE A 28 4.68 14.87 12.65
C ILE A 28 4.72 15.95 11.58
N ILE A 29 5.77 15.92 10.76
CA ILE A 29 6.00 16.89 9.68
C ILE A 29 6.09 16.14 8.36
N ILE A 30 5.28 16.53 7.39
CA ILE A 30 5.29 15.98 6.02
C ILE A 30 5.47 17.16 5.05
N ASN A 31 6.51 17.10 4.22
CA ASN A 31 6.85 18.19 3.28
C ASN A 31 6.92 19.57 3.98
N SER A 32 7.63 19.62 5.11
CA SER A 32 7.81 20.83 5.96
C SER A 32 6.53 21.38 6.62
N GLU A 33 5.41 20.65 6.54
CA GLU A 33 4.16 21.03 7.16
C GLU A 33 3.83 20.14 8.36
N LYS A 34 3.47 20.77 9.51
CA LYS A 34 3.04 20.05 10.72
C LYS A 34 1.62 19.53 10.54
N VAL A 35 1.45 18.20 10.60
CA VAL A 35 0.20 17.52 10.26
C VAL A 35 -0.60 16.99 11.46
N ASN A 36 -0.15 17.18 12.68
CA ASN A 36 -0.79 16.61 13.88
C ASN A 36 -2.32 16.84 13.94
N LYS A 37 -2.79 18.02 13.53
CA LYS A 37 -4.22 18.37 13.55
C LYS A 37 -5.00 17.94 12.31
N PHE A 38 -4.34 17.34 11.31
CA PHE A 38 -5.02 16.91 10.10
C PHE A 38 -5.59 15.51 10.30
N PRO A 39 -6.90 15.32 10.08
CA PRO A 39 -7.51 14.00 10.10
C PRO A 39 -6.99 13.15 8.93
N ILE A 40 -7.13 11.83 9.03
CA ILE A 40 -6.62 10.87 8.05
C ILE A 40 -6.98 11.21 6.61
N PHE A 41 -8.26 11.50 6.32
CA PHE A 41 -8.71 11.80 4.95
C PHE A 41 -8.01 13.03 4.38
N LYS A 42 -7.72 14.05 5.21
CA LYS A 42 -7.01 15.26 4.78
C LYS A 42 -5.54 14.99 4.52
N ARG A 43 -4.89 14.12 5.34
CA ARG A 43 -3.50 13.72 5.11
C ARG A 43 -3.36 12.89 3.85
N THR A 44 -4.22 11.88 3.67
CA THR A 44 -4.15 10.98 2.51
C THR A 44 -4.35 11.71 1.20
N VAL A 45 -5.32 12.63 1.12
CA VAL A 45 -5.57 13.43 -0.09
C VAL A 45 -4.46 14.45 -0.32
N LYS A 46 -4.14 15.29 0.69
CA LYS A 46 -3.21 16.41 0.53
C LYS A 46 -1.77 15.96 0.25
N PHE A 47 -1.29 14.92 0.94
CA PHE A 47 0.08 14.43 0.80
C PHE A 47 0.18 13.18 -0.08
N LYS A 48 -0.94 12.76 -0.67
CA LYS A 48 -1.01 11.58 -1.53
C LYS A 48 -0.41 10.34 -0.85
N ILE A 49 -0.93 9.99 0.33
CA ILE A 49 -0.46 8.84 1.10
C ILE A 49 -1.31 7.62 0.76
N GLY A 50 -0.68 6.58 0.22
CA GLY A 50 -1.24 5.23 0.12
C GLY A 50 -0.84 4.41 1.36
N PHE A 51 -1.75 3.60 1.88
CA PHE A 51 -1.49 2.74 3.03
C PHE A 51 -1.93 1.31 2.76
N VAL A 52 -1.03 0.38 2.95
CA VAL A 52 -1.25 -1.08 2.88
C VAL A 52 -1.14 -1.63 4.30
N PRO A 53 -2.26 -1.96 4.93
CA PRO A 53 -2.24 -2.52 6.28
C PRO A 53 -1.75 -3.98 6.27
N GLN A 54 -1.36 -4.48 7.45
CA GLN A 54 -0.96 -5.87 7.64
C GLN A 54 -2.08 -6.84 7.23
N HIS A 55 -3.33 -6.51 7.61
CA HIS A 55 -4.53 -7.29 7.32
C HIS A 55 -5.63 -6.43 6.67
N GLY A 56 -6.43 -7.06 5.80
CA GLY A 56 -7.56 -6.38 5.14
C GLY A 56 -7.12 -5.49 3.99
N GLY A 57 -7.75 -4.32 3.87
CA GLY A 57 -7.48 -3.34 2.80
C GLY A 57 -8.19 -3.66 1.48
N PHE A 58 -9.16 -4.56 1.46
CA PHE A 58 -9.97 -4.93 0.29
C PHE A 58 -11.37 -5.38 0.69
N PHE A 59 -12.29 -5.37 -0.26
CA PHE A 59 -13.69 -5.83 -0.10
C PHE A 59 -13.75 -7.33 -0.43
N HIS A 60 -14.03 -8.14 0.58
CA HIS A 60 -13.95 -9.61 0.51
C HIS A 60 -14.87 -10.24 -0.55
N ASP A 61 -16.10 -9.73 -0.70
CA ASP A 61 -17.11 -10.27 -1.59
C ASP A 61 -17.11 -9.67 -3.00
N MET A 62 -16.29 -8.66 -3.24
CA MET A 62 -16.03 -8.10 -4.56
C MET A 62 -14.90 -8.87 -5.26
N THR A 63 -14.96 -8.90 -6.59
CA THR A 63 -13.87 -9.42 -7.43
C THR A 63 -12.63 -8.52 -7.38
N VAL A 64 -11.50 -8.97 -7.92
CA VAL A 64 -10.30 -8.15 -8.07
C VAL A 64 -10.60 -6.86 -8.84
N ALA A 65 -11.28 -7.00 -9.99
CA ALA A 65 -11.63 -5.84 -10.81
C ALA A 65 -12.60 -4.89 -10.11
N GLU A 66 -13.61 -5.40 -9.40
CA GLU A 66 -14.56 -4.58 -8.65
C GLU A 66 -13.89 -3.84 -7.50
N ASN A 67 -12.96 -4.45 -6.77
CA ASN A 67 -12.17 -3.79 -5.73
C ASN A 67 -11.42 -2.56 -6.27
N LEU A 68 -10.71 -2.73 -7.39
CA LEU A 68 -9.97 -1.64 -8.01
C LEU A 68 -10.90 -0.56 -8.57
N LYS A 69 -12.01 -0.96 -9.22
CA LYS A 69 -13.01 -0.03 -9.76
C LYS A 69 -13.64 0.82 -8.66
N ALA A 70 -14.04 0.22 -7.54
CA ALA A 70 -14.65 0.94 -6.42
C ALA A 70 -13.76 2.07 -5.90
N ILE A 71 -12.45 1.83 -5.76
CA ILE A 71 -11.52 2.86 -5.34
C ILE A 71 -11.23 3.87 -6.47
N ALA A 72 -11.18 3.41 -7.72
CA ALA A 72 -10.98 4.30 -8.87
C ALA A 72 -12.17 5.26 -9.07
N GLU A 73 -13.39 4.85 -8.76
CA GLU A 73 -14.58 5.70 -8.80
C GLU A 73 -14.54 6.89 -7.85
N ILE A 74 -13.92 6.68 -6.68
CA ILE A 74 -13.74 7.75 -5.69
C ILE A 74 -12.66 8.76 -6.11
N ASN A 75 -11.62 8.30 -6.83
CA ASN A 75 -10.42 9.08 -7.09
C ASN A 75 -10.34 9.66 -8.52
N ILE A 76 -11.06 9.09 -9.49
CA ILE A 76 -10.93 9.42 -10.92
C ILE A 76 -12.31 9.65 -11.52
N GLU A 77 -12.61 10.87 -11.93
CA GLU A 77 -13.92 11.24 -12.50
C GLU A 77 -14.15 10.68 -13.91
N ASN A 78 -13.13 10.74 -14.76
CA ASN A 78 -13.23 10.30 -16.15
C ASN A 78 -13.25 8.77 -16.27
N LEU A 79 -14.32 8.21 -16.86
CA LEU A 79 -14.54 6.76 -16.99
C LEU A 79 -13.46 6.06 -17.82
N SER A 80 -12.97 6.66 -18.91
CA SER A 80 -11.92 6.07 -19.74
C SER A 80 -10.62 5.95 -18.97
N VAL A 81 -10.19 7.05 -18.32
CA VAL A 81 -8.97 7.10 -17.47
C VAL A 81 -9.07 6.10 -16.32
N ARG A 82 -10.26 5.97 -15.72
CA ARG A 82 -10.54 4.99 -14.67
C ARG A 82 -10.32 3.56 -15.14
N ASN A 83 -10.89 3.20 -16.30
CA ASN A 83 -10.77 1.88 -16.88
C ASN A 83 -9.32 1.55 -17.27
N GLU A 84 -8.61 2.49 -17.87
CA GLU A 84 -7.20 2.36 -18.21
C GLU A 84 -6.36 2.13 -16.95
N LYS A 85 -6.59 2.90 -15.89
CA LYS A 85 -5.88 2.74 -14.60
C LYS A 85 -6.11 1.37 -13.99
N VAL A 86 -7.36 0.91 -13.94
CA VAL A 86 -7.72 -0.42 -13.41
C VAL A 86 -7.04 -1.53 -14.21
N ASN A 87 -7.13 -1.49 -15.54
CA ASN A 87 -6.51 -2.49 -16.41
C ASN A 87 -4.97 -2.49 -16.28
N SER A 88 -4.37 -1.31 -16.25
CA SER A 88 -2.91 -1.17 -16.05
C SER A 88 -2.46 -1.79 -14.73
N LEU A 89 -3.19 -1.56 -13.63
CA LEU A 89 -2.85 -2.14 -12.33
C LEU A 89 -3.05 -3.64 -12.30
N ILE A 90 -4.12 -4.18 -12.89
CA ILE A 90 -4.35 -5.62 -12.99
C ILE A 90 -3.18 -6.28 -13.75
N SER A 91 -2.78 -5.71 -14.88
CA SER A 91 -1.65 -6.22 -15.68
C SER A 91 -0.33 -6.10 -14.92
N LYS A 92 -0.03 -4.91 -14.36
CA LYS A 92 1.22 -4.67 -13.62
C LYS A 92 1.44 -5.64 -12.45
N PHE A 93 0.36 -6.04 -11.78
CA PHE A 93 0.40 -6.96 -10.64
C PHE A 93 0.13 -8.42 -11.03
N GLU A 94 0.05 -8.73 -12.33
CA GLU A 94 -0.22 -10.09 -12.85
C GLU A 94 -1.50 -10.70 -12.23
N LEU A 95 -2.55 -9.91 -12.13
CA LEU A 95 -3.84 -10.30 -11.56
C LEU A 95 -4.87 -10.68 -12.64
N GLU A 96 -4.51 -10.67 -13.93
CA GLU A 96 -5.41 -11.05 -15.03
C GLU A 96 -6.08 -12.42 -14.83
N PRO A 97 -5.35 -13.49 -14.43
CA PRO A 97 -5.98 -14.81 -14.28
C PRO A 97 -7.04 -14.87 -13.18
N VAL A 98 -7.03 -13.91 -12.26
CA VAL A 98 -7.95 -13.85 -11.11
C VAL A 98 -8.83 -12.60 -11.12
N ARG A 99 -8.88 -11.88 -12.24
CA ARG A 99 -9.59 -10.62 -12.41
C ARG A 99 -11.03 -10.64 -11.89
N ASP A 100 -11.76 -11.71 -12.23
CA ASP A 100 -13.19 -11.88 -11.92
C ASP A 100 -13.42 -12.84 -10.71
N ILE A 101 -12.35 -13.18 -9.99
CA ILE A 101 -12.41 -13.99 -8.78
C ILE A 101 -12.65 -13.08 -7.57
N LYS A 102 -13.55 -13.48 -6.67
CA LYS A 102 -13.80 -12.76 -5.41
C LYS A 102 -12.54 -12.73 -4.54
N ALA A 103 -12.24 -11.58 -3.97
CA ALA A 103 -11.01 -11.36 -3.22
C ALA A 103 -10.82 -12.33 -2.03
N LYS A 104 -11.90 -12.80 -1.41
CA LYS A 104 -11.83 -13.84 -0.36
C LYS A 104 -11.27 -15.18 -0.84
N MET A 105 -11.38 -15.48 -2.14
CA MET A 105 -10.91 -16.74 -2.74
C MET A 105 -9.44 -16.70 -3.20
N LEU A 106 -8.80 -15.53 -3.15
CA LEU A 106 -7.43 -15.34 -3.56
C LEU A 106 -6.43 -16.03 -2.61
N SER A 107 -5.28 -16.45 -3.14
CA SER A 107 -4.13 -16.84 -2.32
C SER A 107 -3.58 -15.66 -1.51
N GLY A 108 -2.74 -15.92 -0.50
CA GLY A 108 -2.09 -14.87 0.30
C GLY A 108 -1.32 -13.88 -0.57
N GLY A 109 -0.52 -14.37 -1.52
CA GLY A 109 0.24 -13.55 -2.44
C GLY A 109 -0.64 -12.71 -3.38
N GLN A 110 -1.69 -13.30 -3.94
CA GLN A 110 -2.65 -12.58 -4.79
C GLN A 110 -3.38 -11.49 -4.01
N ARG A 111 -3.78 -11.76 -2.75
CA ARG A 111 -4.37 -10.73 -1.87
C ARG A 111 -3.41 -9.59 -1.61
N LYS A 112 -2.14 -9.88 -1.33
CA LYS A 112 -1.14 -8.83 -1.08
C LYS A 112 -0.90 -7.98 -2.33
N LYS A 113 -0.77 -8.60 -3.52
CA LYS A 113 -0.72 -7.90 -4.81
C LYS A 113 -1.95 -6.99 -5.01
N LEU A 114 -3.16 -7.49 -4.73
CA LEU A 114 -4.39 -6.71 -4.83
C LEU A 114 -4.39 -5.48 -3.91
N VAL A 115 -4.04 -5.64 -2.63
CA VAL A 115 -4.05 -4.52 -1.66
C VAL A 115 -3.04 -3.44 -2.05
N ILE A 116 -1.86 -3.83 -2.53
CA ILE A 116 -0.88 -2.85 -3.04
C ILE A 116 -1.41 -2.15 -4.29
N ALA A 117 -2.02 -2.88 -5.23
CA ALA A 117 -2.64 -2.30 -6.42
C ALA A 117 -3.75 -1.30 -6.05
N ILE A 118 -4.59 -1.62 -5.06
CA ILE A 118 -5.63 -0.72 -4.51
C ILE A 118 -4.99 0.58 -3.99
N ALA A 119 -3.91 0.50 -3.20
CA ALA A 119 -3.23 1.67 -2.67
C ALA A 119 -2.62 2.57 -3.77
N LEU A 120 -2.32 2.00 -4.94
CA LEU A 120 -1.76 2.73 -6.09
C LEU A 120 -2.81 3.36 -7.01
N VAL A 121 -4.09 3.11 -6.80
CA VAL A 121 -5.17 3.70 -7.63
C VAL A 121 -5.14 5.23 -7.56
N SER A 122 -4.85 5.80 -6.40
CA SER A 122 -4.83 7.25 -6.15
C SER A 122 -3.52 7.95 -6.53
N ASP A 123 -2.61 7.28 -7.23
CA ASP A 123 -1.26 7.79 -7.56
C ASP A 123 -0.53 8.40 -6.34
N PRO A 124 -0.26 7.61 -5.31
CA PRO A 124 0.36 8.11 -4.08
C PRO A 124 1.79 8.62 -4.36
N LYS A 125 2.22 9.59 -3.55
CA LYS A 125 3.62 10.04 -3.47
C LYS A 125 4.36 9.39 -2.31
N ILE A 126 3.63 8.95 -1.31
CA ILE A 126 4.14 8.22 -0.15
C ILE A 126 3.34 6.93 -0.05
N LEU A 127 4.01 5.80 0.00
CA LEU A 127 3.40 4.49 0.18
C LEU A 127 3.89 3.87 1.49
N LEU A 128 2.96 3.57 2.38
CA LEU A 128 3.22 2.94 3.66
C LEU A 128 2.83 1.47 3.58
N LEU A 129 3.76 0.56 3.89
CA LEU A 129 3.55 -0.89 3.82
C LEU A 129 3.80 -1.50 5.21
N ASP A 130 2.76 -2.11 5.78
CA ASP A 130 2.84 -2.78 7.07
C ASP A 130 2.92 -4.29 6.88
N GLU A 131 4.08 -4.88 7.18
CA GLU A 131 4.42 -6.29 7.02
C GLU A 131 4.01 -6.88 5.65
N PRO A 132 4.50 -6.32 4.53
CA PRO A 132 4.09 -6.77 3.21
C PRO A 132 4.56 -8.18 2.87
N PHE A 133 5.59 -8.71 3.53
CA PHE A 133 6.16 -10.03 3.26
C PHE A 133 5.65 -11.13 4.17
N ALA A 134 4.85 -10.79 5.20
CA ALA A 134 4.37 -11.75 6.19
C ALA A 134 3.55 -12.89 5.56
N ALA A 135 3.86 -14.14 5.94
CA ALA A 135 3.17 -15.36 5.52
C ALA A 135 3.11 -15.58 3.99
N LEU A 136 4.13 -15.14 3.26
CA LEU A 136 4.27 -15.36 1.83
C LEU A 136 5.39 -16.36 1.50
N ASP A 137 5.26 -17.03 0.37
CA ASP A 137 6.32 -17.86 -0.18
C ASP A 137 7.45 -17.01 -0.80
N VAL A 138 8.63 -17.63 -0.96
CA VAL A 138 9.86 -16.95 -1.41
C VAL A 138 9.70 -16.32 -2.80
N MET A 139 8.94 -16.93 -3.72
CA MET A 139 8.74 -16.39 -5.05
C MET A 139 7.87 -15.14 -5.03
N THR A 140 6.79 -15.18 -4.27
CA THR A 140 5.91 -14.03 -4.07
C THR A 140 6.65 -12.85 -3.41
N ILE A 141 7.51 -13.13 -2.41
CA ILE A 141 8.34 -12.10 -1.78
C ILE A 141 9.24 -11.42 -2.81
N LYS A 142 9.95 -12.18 -3.67
CA LYS A 142 10.81 -11.61 -4.71
C LYS A 142 10.04 -10.69 -5.67
N ILE A 143 8.88 -11.15 -6.14
CA ILE A 143 8.02 -10.34 -7.02
C ILE A 143 7.62 -9.02 -6.33
N LEU A 144 7.22 -9.08 -5.06
CA LEU A 144 6.85 -7.87 -4.32
C LEU A 144 8.05 -6.94 -4.08
N GLN A 145 9.24 -7.47 -3.82
CA GLN A 145 10.47 -6.69 -3.71
C GLN A 145 10.77 -5.93 -5.00
N GLU A 146 10.70 -6.61 -6.16
CA GLU A 146 10.88 -5.98 -7.47
C GLU A 146 9.83 -4.87 -7.72
N ILE A 147 8.57 -5.12 -7.38
CA ILE A 147 7.51 -4.11 -7.49
C ILE A 147 7.82 -2.90 -6.63
N ILE A 148 8.22 -3.09 -5.35
CA ILE A 148 8.53 -2.00 -4.42
C ILE A 148 9.71 -1.17 -4.92
N VAL A 149 10.79 -1.81 -5.35
CA VAL A 149 11.96 -1.13 -5.93
C VAL A 149 11.56 -0.34 -7.19
N ASN A 150 10.75 -0.93 -8.07
CA ASN A 150 10.28 -0.24 -9.28
C ASN A 150 9.39 0.98 -8.95
N LEU A 151 8.57 0.92 -7.91
CA LEU A 151 7.75 2.06 -7.47
C LEU A 151 8.62 3.23 -7.02
N GLN A 152 9.70 2.97 -6.31
CA GLN A 152 10.65 3.99 -5.87
C GLN A 152 11.47 4.53 -7.05
N SER A 153 12.11 3.68 -7.85
CA SER A 153 13.08 4.06 -8.86
C SER A 153 12.47 4.73 -10.11
N PHE A 154 11.31 4.23 -10.56
CA PHE A 154 10.70 4.69 -11.82
C PHE A 154 9.46 5.57 -11.63
N HIS A 155 8.78 5.46 -10.48
CA HIS A 155 7.57 6.23 -10.21
C HIS A 155 7.76 7.33 -9.18
N ASN A 156 8.98 7.47 -8.63
CA ASN A 156 9.34 8.50 -7.66
C ASN A 156 8.41 8.53 -6.43
N ILE A 157 8.01 7.31 -5.97
CA ILE A 157 7.19 7.11 -4.79
C ILE A 157 8.11 6.85 -3.60
N SER A 158 7.98 7.66 -2.54
CA SER A 158 8.67 7.39 -1.28
C SER A 158 7.99 6.22 -0.57
N VAL A 159 8.70 5.13 -0.34
CA VAL A 159 8.15 3.94 0.32
C VAL A 159 8.67 3.85 1.75
N ILE A 160 7.77 3.74 2.73
CA ILE A 160 8.09 3.36 4.11
C ILE A 160 7.56 1.96 4.34
N LEU A 161 8.46 1.04 4.62
CA LEU A 161 8.16 -0.37 4.79
C LEU A 161 8.53 -0.82 6.20
N CYS A 162 7.57 -1.44 6.90
CA CYS A 162 7.78 -2.06 8.21
C CYS A 162 7.73 -3.58 8.05
N ASP A 163 8.74 -4.29 8.52
CA ASP A 163 8.72 -5.74 8.59
C ASP A 163 9.58 -6.25 9.76
N HIS A 164 9.36 -7.49 10.18
CA HIS A 164 10.20 -8.20 11.13
C HIS A 164 11.23 -9.12 10.44
N GLN A 165 11.10 -9.35 9.14
CA GLN A 165 11.98 -10.18 8.31
C GLN A 165 13.12 -9.33 7.72
N ALA A 166 14.23 -9.19 8.49
CA ALA A 166 15.38 -8.38 8.10
C ALA A 166 15.93 -8.70 6.71
N ARG A 167 16.03 -10.00 6.40
CA ARG A 167 16.61 -10.47 5.13
C ARG A 167 15.84 -9.97 3.91
N ASP A 168 14.52 -9.94 4.01
CA ASP A 168 13.67 -9.58 2.88
C ASP A 168 13.47 -8.07 2.78
N LEU A 169 13.41 -7.38 3.93
CA LEU A 169 13.33 -5.93 3.99
C LEU A 169 14.60 -5.28 3.40
N LEU A 170 15.79 -5.73 3.81
CA LEU A 170 17.09 -5.14 3.41
C LEU A 170 17.37 -5.24 1.90
N LYS A 171 16.65 -6.09 1.15
CA LYS A 171 16.81 -6.21 -0.30
C LYS A 171 16.09 -5.12 -1.11
N CYS A 172 15.19 -4.39 -0.49
CA CYS A 172 14.34 -3.41 -1.19
C CYS A 172 14.29 -2.03 -0.52
N VAL A 173 15.19 -1.77 0.44
CA VAL A 173 15.30 -0.45 1.11
C VAL A 173 16.72 0.10 1.00
N ASP A 174 16.82 1.43 0.90
CA ASP A 174 18.11 2.13 0.82
C ASP A 174 18.66 2.45 2.21
N THR A 175 17.76 2.62 3.19
CA THR A 175 18.07 2.95 4.60
C THR A 175 17.05 2.31 5.52
#